data_9eae16b8b67aeac8f390d7c05eed07b2
#
_entry.id   9eae16b8b67aeac8f390d7c05eed07b2
#
_cell.length_a   1.000
_cell.length_b   1.000
_cell.length_c   1.000
_cell.angle_alpha   90.00
_cell.angle_beta   90.00
_cell.angle_gamma   90.00
#
_symmetry.space_group_name_H-M   'P 1'
#
loop_
_entity.id
_entity.type
_entity.pdbx_description
1 polymer ?
#
loop_
_entity_poly.entity_id
_entity_poly.type
_entity_poly.pdbx_seq_one_letter_code
_entity_poly.pdbx_strand_id
1 'polypeptide(L)'
;METIQKSIEVEVPLSRVYNQWTQFEQFPQFMEGVERIHQVDDRHLHWVAQVGGRTKEWDAEIIEQIPDQRIAWRSTGGAPNSGVSFQALGLNRTRIDLTLSYQPETAPEKIGDALGVLSRRVNGDLERFKEFIQRRGQETGAWRGAI
;
A
#
# COMPACT_ATOMS: atom_id res chain seq x y z
N MET A 1 8.51 -17.38 -4.83
CA MET A 1 7.97 -16.05 -4.48
C MET A 1 6.48 -16.17 -4.25
N GLU A 2 6.04 -15.68 -3.11
CA GLU A 2 4.63 -15.72 -2.77
C GLU A 2 3.96 -14.40 -3.09
N THR A 3 2.69 -14.46 -3.51
CA THR A 3 1.94 -13.27 -3.90
C THR A 3 0.62 -13.21 -3.16
N ILE A 4 0.33 -12.05 -2.58
CA ILE A 4 -0.95 -11.76 -1.95
C ILE A 4 -1.66 -10.72 -2.82
N GLN A 5 -2.91 -11.00 -3.16
CA GLN A 5 -3.70 -10.12 -4.00
C GLN A 5 -5.03 -9.85 -3.33
N LYS A 6 -5.35 -8.58 -3.13
CA LYS A 6 -6.60 -8.14 -2.49
C LYS A 6 -7.19 -6.98 -3.24
N SER A 7 -8.51 -6.90 -3.26
CA SER A 7 -9.25 -5.82 -3.92
C SER A 7 -10.28 -5.25 -2.98
N ILE A 8 -10.60 -3.97 -3.17
CA ILE A 8 -11.68 -3.31 -2.46
C ILE A 8 -12.32 -2.26 -3.37
N GLU A 9 -13.63 -2.05 -3.20
CA GLU A 9 -14.32 -0.98 -3.88
C GLU A 9 -14.66 0.12 -2.87
N VAL A 10 -14.42 1.38 -3.25
CA VAL A 10 -14.70 2.54 -2.40
C VAL A 10 -15.62 3.51 -3.16
N GLU A 11 -16.49 4.19 -2.43
CA GLU A 11 -17.44 5.13 -3.02
C GLU A 11 -16.86 6.54 -3.05
N VAL A 12 -15.74 6.69 -3.77
CA VAL A 12 -15.01 7.94 -3.93
C VAL A 12 -14.48 7.98 -5.37
N PRO A 13 -14.45 9.16 -6.00
CA PRO A 13 -13.94 9.30 -7.37
C PRO A 13 -12.49 8.83 -7.51
N LEU A 14 -12.16 8.29 -8.68
CA LEU A 14 -10.85 7.72 -8.98
C LEU A 14 -9.69 8.66 -8.66
N SER A 15 -9.77 9.92 -9.07
CA SER A 15 -8.67 10.87 -8.86
C SER A 15 -8.40 11.13 -7.39
N ARG A 16 -9.44 11.16 -6.55
CA ARG A 16 -9.28 11.35 -5.11
C ARG A 16 -8.62 10.15 -4.45
N VAL A 17 -9.02 8.95 -4.86
CA VAL A 17 -8.44 7.72 -4.36
C VAL A 17 -6.96 7.65 -4.73
N TYR A 18 -6.66 7.87 -6.00
CA TYR A 18 -5.27 7.87 -6.46
C TYR A 18 -4.43 8.93 -5.74
N ASN A 19 -4.95 10.15 -5.66
CA ASN A 19 -4.23 11.25 -4.99
C ASN A 19 -3.88 10.89 -3.54
N GLN A 20 -4.81 10.27 -2.81
CA GLN A 20 -4.53 9.85 -1.43
C GLN A 20 -3.43 8.81 -1.37
N TRP A 21 -3.37 7.88 -2.33
CA TRP A 21 -2.31 6.87 -2.38
C TRP A 21 -0.95 7.44 -2.73
N THR A 22 -0.86 8.69 -3.20
CA THR A 22 0.43 9.37 -3.41
C THR A 22 0.97 9.98 -2.12
N GLN A 23 0.16 10.05 -1.07
CA GLN A 23 0.54 10.66 0.21
C GLN A 23 1.04 9.57 1.16
N PHE A 24 2.24 9.05 0.88
CA PHE A 24 2.80 7.90 1.60
C PHE A 24 2.97 8.16 3.09
N GLU A 25 3.27 9.39 3.48
CA GLU A 25 3.47 9.74 4.88
C GLU A 25 2.17 9.71 5.69
N GLN A 26 1.02 9.60 5.03
CA GLN A 26 -0.28 9.44 5.67
C GLN A 26 -0.67 7.97 5.88
N PHE A 27 0.07 7.04 5.31
CA PHE A 27 -0.22 5.61 5.39
C PHE A 27 -0.40 5.08 6.82
N PRO A 28 0.35 5.56 7.84
CA PRO A 28 0.13 5.08 9.21
C PRO A 28 -1.29 5.30 9.74
N GLN A 29 -2.05 6.20 9.13
CA GLN A 29 -3.42 6.47 9.57
C GLN A 29 -4.39 5.33 9.24
N PHE A 30 -4.06 4.48 8.28
CA PHE A 30 -4.92 3.34 7.91
C PHE A 30 -4.18 2.02 7.75
N MET A 31 -2.86 2.02 7.78
CA MET A 31 -2.06 0.79 7.72
C MET A 31 -1.58 0.40 9.10
N GLU A 32 -2.17 -0.66 9.64
CA GLU A 32 -1.78 -1.18 10.94
C GLU A 32 -0.35 -1.67 10.91
N GLY A 33 0.41 -1.35 11.95
CA GLY A 33 1.79 -1.76 12.07
C GLY A 33 2.79 -0.84 11.39
N VAL A 34 2.36 0.03 10.49
CA VAL A 34 3.26 1.03 9.90
C VAL A 34 3.33 2.22 10.86
N GLU A 35 4.52 2.45 11.42
CA GLU A 35 4.73 3.55 12.36
C GLU A 35 4.90 4.88 11.64
N ARG A 36 5.73 4.87 10.58
CA ARG A 36 5.95 6.06 9.77
C ARG A 36 6.56 5.69 8.42
N ILE A 37 6.36 6.58 7.47
CA ILE A 37 7.00 6.53 6.17
C ILE A 37 7.55 7.91 5.91
N HIS A 38 8.80 7.99 5.47
CA HIS A 38 9.41 9.24 5.06
C HIS A 38 9.72 9.18 3.58
N GLN A 39 9.18 10.11 2.80
CA GLN A 39 9.48 10.22 1.39
C GLN A 39 10.73 11.08 1.23
N VAL A 40 11.85 10.45 0.84
CA VAL A 40 13.15 11.10 0.73
C VAL A 40 13.20 11.98 -0.52
N ASP A 41 12.65 11.45 -1.64
CA ASP A 41 12.55 12.18 -2.91
C ASP A 41 11.38 11.57 -3.71
N ASP A 42 11.22 11.98 -4.98
CA ASP A 42 10.11 11.54 -5.80
C ASP A 42 10.04 10.02 -6.01
N ARG A 43 11.15 9.31 -5.81
CA ARG A 43 11.26 7.88 -6.07
C ARG A 43 11.58 7.03 -4.86
N HIS A 44 12.01 7.63 -3.73
CA HIS A 44 12.54 6.87 -2.60
C HIS A 44 11.76 7.12 -1.33
N LEU A 45 11.47 6.02 -0.63
CA LEU A 45 10.72 6.00 0.62
C LEU A 45 11.52 5.25 1.67
N HIS A 46 11.39 5.68 2.93
CA HIS A 46 11.92 4.94 4.08
C HIS A 46 10.75 4.54 4.97
N TRP A 47 10.65 3.25 5.24
CA TRP A 47 9.55 2.67 6.01
C TRP A 47 10.01 2.22 7.39
N VAL A 48 9.20 2.50 8.41
CA VAL A 48 9.38 1.95 9.76
C VAL A 48 8.06 1.29 10.16
N ALA A 49 8.11 0.00 10.46
CA ALA A 49 6.91 -0.77 10.74
C ALA A 49 7.16 -1.83 11.82
N GLN A 50 6.08 -2.23 12.48
CA GLN A 50 6.07 -3.35 13.42
C GLN A 50 5.70 -4.61 12.67
N VAL A 51 6.57 -5.61 12.69
CA VAL A 51 6.33 -6.90 12.04
C VAL A 51 6.63 -7.99 13.07
N GLY A 52 5.60 -8.75 13.46
CA GLY A 52 5.78 -9.84 14.42
C GLY A 52 6.33 -9.39 15.77
N GLY A 53 5.92 -8.23 16.25
CA GLY A 53 6.38 -7.69 17.54
C GLY A 53 7.75 -7.03 17.50
N ARG A 54 8.34 -6.90 16.31
CA ARG A 54 9.66 -6.28 16.14
C ARG A 54 9.54 -5.07 15.21
N THR A 55 10.33 -4.03 15.51
CA THR A 55 10.44 -2.87 14.63
C THR A 55 11.38 -3.21 13.48
N LYS A 56 10.93 -2.99 12.25
CA LYS A 56 11.74 -3.17 11.06
C LYS A 56 11.77 -1.89 10.25
N GLU A 57 12.92 -1.63 9.63
CA GLU A 57 13.09 -0.49 8.75
C GLU A 57 13.63 -0.98 7.41
N TRP A 58 13.16 -0.36 6.33
CA TRP A 58 13.66 -0.67 4.99
C TRP A 58 13.42 0.50 4.07
N ASP A 59 14.14 0.49 2.95
CA ASP A 59 13.97 1.48 1.90
C ASP A 59 13.17 0.89 0.76
N ALA A 60 12.45 1.73 0.05
CA ALA A 60 11.69 1.33 -1.12
C ALA A 60 11.90 2.35 -2.24
N GLU A 61 11.90 1.87 -3.47
CA GLU A 61 11.99 2.69 -4.66
C GLU A 61 10.71 2.57 -5.47
N ILE A 62 10.12 3.71 -5.82
CA ILE A 62 8.96 3.72 -6.70
C ILE A 62 9.46 3.43 -8.10
N ILE A 63 9.03 2.31 -8.68
CA ILE A 63 9.47 1.87 -9.99
C ILE A 63 8.44 2.18 -11.09
N GLU A 64 7.21 2.47 -10.70
CA GLU A 64 6.17 2.86 -11.64
C GLU A 64 5.15 3.74 -10.94
N GLN A 65 4.80 4.85 -11.54
CA GLN A 65 3.73 5.71 -11.04
C GLN A 65 3.07 6.39 -12.24
N ILE A 66 1.80 6.02 -12.47
CA ILE A 66 0.99 6.52 -13.58
C ILE A 66 -0.29 7.08 -12.98
N PRO A 67 -0.54 8.39 -13.09
CA PRO A 67 -1.72 9.00 -12.48
C PRO A 67 -3.01 8.29 -12.84
N ASP A 68 -3.83 8.05 -11.81
CA ASP A 68 -5.14 7.39 -11.88
C ASP A 68 -5.09 5.93 -12.38
N GLN A 69 -3.90 5.34 -12.48
CA GLN A 69 -3.75 3.97 -12.98
C GLN A 69 -3.00 3.06 -12.03
N ARG A 70 -1.76 3.42 -11.66
CA ARG A 70 -0.92 2.47 -10.94
C ARG A 70 0.22 3.15 -10.17
N ILE A 71 0.53 2.59 -9.01
CA ILE A 71 1.75 2.88 -8.27
C ILE A 71 2.39 1.55 -7.88
N ALA A 72 3.67 1.38 -8.18
CA ALA A 72 4.41 0.18 -7.80
C ALA A 72 5.75 0.56 -7.21
N TRP A 73 6.18 -0.19 -6.20
CA TRP A 73 7.49 0.03 -5.59
C TRP A 73 8.18 -1.29 -5.24
N ARG A 74 9.50 -1.23 -5.19
CA ARG A 74 10.38 -2.33 -4.85
C ARG A 74 11.07 -2.03 -3.52
N SER A 75 10.98 -2.97 -2.59
CA SER A 75 11.57 -2.82 -1.27
C SER A 75 12.92 -3.51 -1.18
N THR A 76 13.75 -3.07 -0.24
CA THR A 76 15.03 -3.68 0.06
C THR A 76 14.92 -4.63 1.25
N GLY A 77 15.96 -5.44 1.50
CA GLY A 77 16.08 -6.23 2.71
C GLY A 77 15.05 -7.33 2.90
N GLY A 78 14.50 -7.87 1.81
CA GLY A 78 13.52 -8.95 1.90
C GLY A 78 12.10 -8.50 2.22
N ALA A 79 11.86 -7.19 2.34
CA ALA A 79 10.51 -6.66 2.53
C ALA A 79 9.68 -6.86 1.27
N PRO A 80 8.34 -6.91 1.39
CA PRO A 80 7.50 -7.14 0.22
C PRO A 80 7.60 -6.02 -0.81
N ASN A 81 7.57 -6.39 -2.08
CA ASN A 81 7.34 -5.45 -3.16
C ASN A 81 5.83 -5.28 -3.32
N SER A 82 5.39 -4.09 -3.66
CA SER A 82 3.97 -3.79 -3.74
C SER A 82 3.61 -3.11 -5.04
N GLY A 83 2.37 -3.35 -5.49
CA GLY A 83 1.78 -2.62 -6.57
C GLY A 83 0.32 -2.39 -6.28
N VAL A 84 -0.16 -1.18 -6.53
CA VAL A 84 -1.56 -0.84 -6.38
C VAL A 84 -2.08 -0.30 -7.71
N SER A 85 -3.20 -0.84 -8.18
CA SER A 85 -3.84 -0.43 -9.42
C SER A 85 -5.23 0.09 -9.12
N PHE A 86 -5.69 1.02 -9.95
CA PHE A 86 -6.95 1.72 -9.74
C PHE A 86 -7.83 1.61 -10.98
N GLN A 87 -9.13 1.42 -10.78
CA GLN A 87 -10.09 1.34 -11.88
C GLN A 87 -11.36 2.07 -11.50
N ALA A 88 -11.78 3.02 -12.34
CA ALA A 88 -13.05 3.70 -12.14
C ALA A 88 -14.19 2.74 -12.47
N LEU A 89 -15.13 2.60 -11.53
CA LEU A 89 -16.35 1.82 -11.72
C LEU A 89 -17.57 2.70 -11.99
N GLY A 90 -17.38 4.02 -11.84
CA GLY A 90 -18.39 5.04 -12.05
C GLY A 90 -17.81 6.38 -11.65
N LEU A 91 -18.62 7.43 -11.68
CA LEU A 91 -18.17 8.78 -11.34
C LEU A 91 -17.68 8.90 -9.90
N ASN A 92 -18.31 8.16 -8.98
CA ASN A 92 -18.00 8.24 -7.55
C ASN A 92 -17.66 6.88 -6.96
N ARG A 93 -17.10 5.98 -7.76
CA ARG A 93 -16.77 4.63 -7.29
C ARG A 93 -15.50 4.14 -7.95
N THR A 94 -14.61 3.57 -7.14
CA THR A 94 -13.28 3.12 -7.58
C THR A 94 -12.98 1.74 -7.02
N ARG A 95 -12.39 0.89 -7.85
CA ARG A 95 -11.83 -0.39 -7.41
C ARG A 95 -10.33 -0.21 -7.22
N ILE A 96 -9.83 -0.71 -6.09
CA ILE A 96 -8.42 -0.73 -5.77
C ILE A 96 -7.95 -2.17 -5.73
N ASP A 97 -6.92 -2.49 -6.49
CA ASP A 97 -6.29 -3.82 -6.49
C ASP A 97 -4.88 -3.69 -5.94
N LEU A 98 -4.61 -4.35 -4.82
CA LEU A 98 -3.31 -4.35 -4.16
C LEU A 98 -2.65 -5.71 -4.31
N THR A 99 -1.40 -5.71 -4.75
CA THR A 99 -0.59 -6.92 -4.90
C THR A 99 0.68 -6.77 -4.09
N LEU A 100 0.96 -7.74 -3.22
CA LEU A 100 2.22 -7.84 -2.49
C LEU A 100 2.96 -9.07 -3.00
N SER A 101 4.20 -8.89 -3.39
CA SER A 101 5.10 -9.99 -3.76
C SER A 101 6.14 -10.13 -2.66
N TYR A 102 6.22 -11.32 -2.09
CA TYR A 102 7.00 -11.57 -0.89
C TYR A 102 7.82 -12.83 -1.06
N GLN A 103 9.10 -12.78 -0.73
CA GLN A 103 9.98 -13.93 -0.74
C GLN A 103 10.41 -14.22 0.69
N PRO A 104 9.85 -15.27 1.31
CA PRO A 104 10.19 -15.60 2.70
C PRO A 104 11.61 -16.10 2.81
N GLU A 105 12.30 -15.64 3.86
CA GLU A 105 13.65 -16.08 4.18
C GLU A 105 13.64 -17.19 5.23
N THR A 106 12.46 -17.64 5.66
CA THR A 106 12.29 -18.57 6.77
C THR A 106 11.92 -19.97 6.29
N ALA A 107 11.96 -20.94 7.21
CA ALA A 107 11.63 -22.35 6.95
C ALA A 107 10.19 -22.47 6.40
N PRO A 108 9.94 -23.49 5.55
CA PRO A 108 8.62 -23.66 4.91
C PRO A 108 7.43 -23.69 5.87
N GLU A 109 7.58 -24.25 7.05
CA GLU A 109 6.50 -24.33 8.02
C GLU A 109 6.09 -22.96 8.59
N LYS A 110 6.94 -21.93 8.43
CA LYS A 110 6.65 -20.57 8.89
C LYS A 110 6.10 -19.70 7.79
N ILE A 111 6.23 -20.12 6.54
CA ILE A 111 5.76 -19.34 5.38
C ILE A 111 4.25 -19.17 5.42
N GLY A 112 3.51 -20.24 5.69
CA GLY A 112 2.06 -20.20 5.74
C GLY A 112 1.55 -19.23 6.80
N ASP A 113 2.19 -19.22 7.98
CA ASP A 113 1.81 -18.31 9.06
C ASP A 113 2.08 -16.86 8.70
N ALA A 114 3.26 -16.59 8.11
CA ALA A 114 3.63 -15.24 7.68
C ALA A 114 2.66 -14.71 6.62
N LEU A 115 2.32 -15.56 5.63
CA LEU A 115 1.37 -15.18 4.58
C LEU A 115 -0.02 -14.93 5.15
N GLY A 116 -0.45 -15.73 6.11
CA GLY A 116 -1.74 -15.53 6.77
C GLY A 116 -1.81 -14.20 7.51
N VAL A 117 -0.76 -13.85 8.22
CA VAL A 117 -0.66 -12.57 8.94
C VAL A 117 -0.68 -11.40 7.94
N LEU A 118 0.15 -11.47 6.89
CA LEU A 118 0.19 -10.43 5.87
C LEU A 118 -1.14 -10.27 5.14
N SER A 119 -1.79 -11.39 4.80
CA SER A 119 -3.07 -11.37 4.12
C SER A 119 -4.15 -10.68 4.97
N ARG A 120 -4.21 -10.98 6.26
CA ARG A 120 -5.15 -10.33 7.17
C ARG A 120 -4.85 -8.85 7.34
N ARG A 121 -3.56 -8.50 7.44
CA ARG A 121 -3.14 -7.10 7.57
C ARG A 121 -3.53 -6.29 6.34
N VAL A 122 -3.24 -6.80 5.15
CA VAL A 122 -3.59 -6.12 3.89
C VAL A 122 -5.08 -5.92 3.78
N ASN A 123 -5.86 -6.96 4.09
CA ASN A 123 -7.31 -6.87 4.06
C ASN A 123 -7.83 -5.81 5.02
N GLY A 124 -7.31 -5.78 6.24
CA GLY A 124 -7.65 -4.77 7.24
C GLY A 124 -7.22 -3.37 6.83
N ASP A 125 -6.03 -3.24 6.22
CA ASP A 125 -5.53 -1.96 5.75
C ASP A 125 -6.43 -1.37 4.66
N LEU A 126 -6.90 -2.19 3.73
CA LEU A 126 -7.81 -1.75 2.68
C LEU A 126 -9.16 -1.31 3.27
N GLU A 127 -9.69 -2.05 4.24
CA GLU A 127 -10.93 -1.67 4.91
C GLU A 127 -10.77 -0.35 5.67
N ARG A 128 -9.65 -0.15 6.35
CA ARG A 128 -9.35 1.11 7.05
C ARG A 128 -9.16 2.26 6.08
N PHE A 129 -8.53 2.00 4.93
CA PHE A 129 -8.38 3.02 3.89
C PHE A 129 -9.77 3.44 3.38
N LYS A 130 -10.65 2.48 3.13
CA LYS A 130 -12.01 2.76 2.69
C LYS A 130 -12.72 3.68 3.67
N GLU A 131 -12.68 3.36 4.96
CA GLU A 131 -13.29 4.21 5.99
C GLU A 131 -12.64 5.59 6.02
N PHE A 132 -11.32 5.65 5.94
CA PHE A 132 -10.55 6.88 5.96
C PHE A 132 -10.97 7.84 4.85
N ILE A 133 -10.95 7.36 3.60
CA ILE A 133 -11.23 8.21 2.44
C ILE A 133 -12.72 8.55 2.31
N GLN A 134 -13.60 7.63 2.65
CA GLN A 134 -15.05 7.89 2.59
C GLN A 134 -15.49 8.85 3.69
N ARG A 135 -14.89 8.78 4.87
CA ARG A 135 -15.20 9.68 5.99
C ARG A 135 -14.70 11.09 5.71
N ARG A 136 -13.51 11.23 5.15
CA ARG A 136 -12.95 12.54 4.82
C ARG A 136 -13.67 13.20 3.65
N GLY A 137 -14.06 12.40 2.66
CA GLY A 137 -14.69 12.92 1.43
C GLY A 137 -13.70 13.54 0.46
N GLN A 138 -12.45 13.79 0.87
CA GLN A 138 -11.41 14.32 -0.01
C GLN A 138 -10.02 13.88 0.47
N GLU A 139 -9.07 13.92 -0.44
CA GLU A 139 -7.68 13.51 -0.18
C GLU A 139 -6.92 14.55 0.66
N THR A 140 -5.81 14.11 1.28
CA THR A 140 -4.95 14.99 2.08
C THR A 140 -3.97 15.76 1.22
N GLY A 141 -3.78 15.36 -0.02
CA GLY A 141 -2.86 15.99 -0.95
C GLY A 141 -2.77 15.20 -2.22
N ALA A 142 -1.84 15.54 -3.10
CA ALA A 142 -1.67 14.85 -4.38
C ALA A 142 -0.27 15.04 -4.94
N TRP A 143 0.20 14.04 -5.70
CA TRP A 143 1.37 14.15 -6.55
C TRP A 143 1.02 13.44 -7.85
N ARG A 144 1.04 14.16 -8.94
CA ARG A 144 0.55 13.64 -10.22
C ARG A 144 1.63 13.56 -11.30
N GLY A 145 2.86 13.49 -10.89
CA GLY A 145 3.97 13.21 -11.79
C GLY A 145 3.97 11.74 -12.22
N ALA A 146 4.73 11.40 -13.25
CA ALA A 146 4.86 10.03 -13.74
C ALA A 146 6.29 9.53 -13.56
N ILE A 147 6.39 8.26 -13.21
CA ILE A 147 7.68 7.56 -13.09
C ILE A 147 7.64 6.28 -13.90
#